data_a982d98a1a1e6d811c658cfc3009732e
#
_entry.id   a982d98a1a1e6d811c658cfc3009732e
#
_cell.length_a   1.000
_cell.length_b   1.000
_cell.length_c   1.000
_cell.angle_alpha   90.00
_cell.angle_beta   90.00
_cell.angle_gamma   90.00
#
_symmetry.space_group_name_H-M   'P 1'
#
loop_
_entity.id
_entity.type
_entity.pdbx_description
1 polymer ?
#
loop_
_entity_poly.entity_id
_entity_poly.type
_entity_poly.pdbx_seq_one_letter_code
_entity_poly.pdbx_strand_id
1 'polypeptide(L)'
;TNKATEEMKSRIINELHRLADGKTSDYGEALKQEFGFTDEQLKNRAVLLRTMLLHDYGRLAVTTIDRFFQRIIKAFTRELGIFPGYNVELDSDFVLLKAVDKVMQQVKDNPGLKNWISELMSSNVEEGKSWSIKSKIAELGEELFKENYMLFDKHILDKFSDKEFLKNYRSFLTATVQAYESRQAAIGQEAIGLIRSEGLEQTDFKGGKAGCVSYFYKLVAGNFDEPTATVRKGAQDSAAWVTKTSPRKATIGSICPRLMQLLQDILNRFDQDYSYYLSARMLSDNLYQLGILNDLY
;
A
#
# COMPACT_ATOMS: atom_id res chain seq x y z
N THR A 1 23.69 -17.01 -6.45
CA THR A 1 24.98 -16.99 -5.72
C THR A 1 26.11 -17.49 -6.62
N ASN A 2 27.36 -17.08 -6.36
CA ASN A 2 28.53 -17.57 -7.11
C ASN A 2 28.63 -19.10 -7.07
N LYS A 3 28.28 -19.71 -5.93
CA LYS A 3 28.25 -21.17 -5.75
C LYS A 3 27.27 -21.85 -6.73
N ALA A 4 26.06 -21.33 -6.91
CA ALA A 4 25.10 -21.87 -7.86
C ALA A 4 25.60 -21.78 -9.32
N THR A 5 26.29 -20.70 -9.65
CA THR A 5 26.89 -20.52 -10.99
C THR A 5 28.02 -21.52 -11.24
N GLU A 6 28.87 -21.77 -10.25
CA GLU A 6 29.94 -22.79 -10.34
C GLU A 6 29.36 -24.20 -10.44
N GLU A 7 28.31 -24.50 -9.68
CA GLU A 7 27.60 -25.78 -9.74
C GLU A 7 26.99 -26.02 -11.14
N MET A 8 26.32 -25.01 -11.72
CA MET A 8 25.77 -25.10 -13.08
C MET A 8 26.87 -25.35 -14.11
N LYS A 9 28.00 -24.61 -14.04
CA LYS A 9 29.15 -24.82 -14.92
C LYS A 9 29.71 -26.23 -14.80
N SER A 10 29.88 -26.69 -13.57
CA SER A 10 30.38 -28.04 -13.29
C SER A 10 29.44 -29.13 -13.83
N ARG A 11 28.12 -28.94 -13.69
CA ARG A 11 27.14 -29.87 -14.24
C ARG A 11 27.22 -29.95 -15.77
N ILE A 12 27.32 -28.81 -16.45
CA ILE A 12 27.43 -28.75 -17.93
C ILE A 12 28.71 -29.46 -18.37
N ILE A 13 29.85 -29.20 -17.73
CA ILE A 13 31.16 -29.81 -18.07
C ILE A 13 31.12 -31.32 -17.80
N ASN A 14 30.59 -31.75 -16.67
CA ASN A 14 30.48 -33.16 -16.32
C ASN A 14 29.58 -33.92 -17.29
N GLU A 15 28.49 -33.29 -17.72
CA GLU A 15 27.59 -33.90 -18.69
C GLU A 15 28.24 -34.04 -20.06
N LEU A 16 28.92 -32.99 -20.56
CA LEU A 16 29.73 -33.07 -21.79
C LEU A 16 30.81 -34.17 -21.69
N HIS A 17 31.41 -34.33 -20.54
CA HIS A 17 32.42 -35.39 -20.32
C HIS A 17 31.80 -36.77 -20.40
N ARG A 18 30.64 -37.00 -19.77
CA ARG A 18 29.89 -38.26 -19.86
C ARG A 18 29.49 -38.61 -21.28
N LEU A 19 28.96 -37.65 -22.03
CA LEU A 19 28.55 -37.81 -23.42
C LEU A 19 29.77 -38.08 -24.33
N ALA A 20 30.86 -37.39 -24.10
CA ALA A 20 32.12 -37.59 -24.85
C ALA A 20 32.75 -38.98 -24.58
N ASP A 21 32.55 -39.52 -23.39
CA ASP A 21 32.97 -40.90 -23.05
C ASP A 21 31.98 -41.98 -23.58
N GLY A 22 30.89 -41.56 -24.21
CA GLY A 22 29.84 -42.48 -24.73
C GLY A 22 28.95 -43.06 -23.65
N LYS A 23 28.87 -42.42 -22.46
CA LYS A 23 27.97 -42.85 -21.39
C LYS A 23 26.57 -42.30 -21.62
N THR A 24 25.58 -43.13 -21.32
CA THR A 24 24.16 -42.74 -21.40
C THR A 24 23.81 -41.74 -20.30
N SER A 25 22.94 -40.76 -20.64
CA SER A 25 22.35 -39.82 -19.69
C SER A 25 20.97 -39.38 -20.18
N ASP A 26 20.15 -38.92 -19.26
CA ASP A 26 18.81 -38.41 -19.58
C ASP A 26 18.88 -37.23 -20.60
N TYR A 27 19.88 -36.38 -20.46
CA TYR A 27 20.12 -35.31 -21.44
C TYR A 27 20.58 -35.82 -22.81
N GLY A 28 21.39 -36.85 -22.84
CA GLY A 28 21.80 -37.50 -24.07
C GLY A 28 20.64 -38.12 -24.81
N GLU A 29 19.74 -38.82 -24.13
CA GLU A 29 18.54 -39.39 -24.73
C GLU A 29 17.57 -38.28 -25.22
N ALA A 30 17.37 -37.21 -24.44
CA ALA A 30 16.56 -36.07 -24.86
C ALA A 30 17.12 -35.42 -26.15
N LEU A 31 18.44 -35.19 -26.23
CA LEU A 31 19.09 -34.63 -27.41
C LEU A 31 18.95 -35.52 -28.65
N LYS A 32 19.03 -36.86 -28.46
CA LYS A 32 18.79 -37.81 -29.55
C LYS A 32 17.35 -37.75 -30.07
N GLN A 33 16.39 -37.68 -29.16
CA GLN A 33 14.97 -37.57 -29.50
C GLN A 33 14.65 -36.24 -30.22
N GLU A 34 15.19 -35.15 -29.75
CA GLU A 34 14.88 -33.81 -30.28
C GLU A 34 15.59 -33.53 -31.61
N PHE A 35 16.86 -33.94 -31.74
CA PHE A 35 17.69 -33.59 -32.90
C PHE A 35 17.97 -34.78 -33.84
N GLY A 36 17.50 -35.98 -33.52
CA GLY A 36 17.71 -37.18 -34.33
C GLY A 36 19.16 -37.67 -34.41
N PHE A 37 19.99 -37.37 -33.38
CA PHE A 37 21.39 -37.77 -33.38
C PHE A 37 21.55 -39.27 -33.11
N THR A 38 22.50 -39.89 -33.83
CA THR A 38 22.99 -41.20 -33.45
C THR A 38 23.95 -41.10 -32.26
N ASP A 39 24.19 -42.20 -31.58
CA ASP A 39 25.14 -42.26 -30.46
C ASP A 39 26.54 -41.80 -30.85
N GLU A 40 27.00 -42.17 -32.02
CA GLU A 40 28.29 -41.74 -32.55
C GLU A 40 28.35 -40.25 -32.85
N GLN A 41 27.30 -39.71 -33.45
CA GLN A 41 27.19 -38.27 -33.71
C GLN A 41 27.17 -37.44 -32.45
N LEU A 42 26.39 -37.87 -31.44
CA LEU A 42 26.31 -37.22 -30.15
C LEU A 42 27.67 -37.24 -29.43
N LYS A 43 28.35 -38.39 -29.42
CA LYS A 43 29.70 -38.54 -28.85
C LYS A 43 30.71 -37.60 -29.52
N ASN A 44 30.78 -37.59 -30.84
CA ASN A 44 31.70 -36.79 -31.61
C ASN A 44 31.49 -35.30 -31.36
N ARG A 45 30.23 -34.84 -31.31
CA ARG A 45 29.86 -33.47 -31.00
C ARG A 45 30.22 -33.10 -29.54
N ALA A 46 30.00 -34.00 -28.60
CA ALA A 46 30.35 -33.78 -27.19
C ALA A 46 31.87 -33.64 -27.01
N VAL A 47 32.68 -34.47 -27.70
CA VAL A 47 34.16 -34.33 -27.70
C VAL A 47 34.57 -33.00 -28.26
N LEU A 48 34.04 -32.58 -29.38
CA LEU A 48 34.37 -31.31 -30.02
C LEU A 48 34.04 -30.13 -29.08
N LEU A 49 32.79 -30.11 -28.54
CA LEU A 49 32.33 -29.06 -27.64
C LEU A 49 33.17 -29.02 -26.36
N ARG A 50 33.48 -30.17 -25.75
CA ARG A 50 34.33 -30.24 -24.57
C ARG A 50 35.68 -29.63 -24.86
N THR A 51 36.32 -29.97 -25.98
CA THR A 51 37.63 -29.43 -26.38
C THR A 51 37.58 -27.92 -26.59
N MET A 52 36.57 -27.42 -27.32
CA MET A 52 36.36 -25.99 -27.52
C MET A 52 36.17 -25.24 -26.20
N LEU A 53 35.37 -25.80 -25.31
CA LEU A 53 35.04 -25.21 -24.01
C LEU A 53 36.25 -25.16 -23.06
N LEU A 54 37.10 -26.19 -23.09
CA LEU A 54 38.34 -26.23 -22.30
C LEU A 54 39.38 -25.23 -22.83
N HIS A 55 39.45 -25.06 -24.16
CA HIS A 55 40.38 -24.08 -24.75
C HIS A 55 39.95 -22.64 -24.52
N ASP A 56 38.63 -22.38 -24.44
CA ASP A 56 38.13 -21.01 -24.29
C ASP A 56 37.04 -20.98 -23.18
N TYR A 57 37.44 -21.40 -21.98
CA TYR A 57 36.59 -21.46 -20.79
C TYR A 57 35.97 -20.09 -20.45
N GLY A 58 36.64 -19.01 -20.78
CA GLY A 58 36.15 -17.64 -20.56
C GLY A 58 34.86 -17.31 -21.33
N ARG A 59 34.60 -18.03 -22.43
CA ARG A 59 33.34 -17.85 -23.19
C ARG A 59 32.13 -18.56 -22.58
N LEU A 60 32.32 -19.45 -21.62
CA LEU A 60 31.18 -20.07 -20.93
C LEU A 60 30.49 -19.02 -20.05
N ALA A 61 29.59 -18.28 -20.63
CA ALA A 61 28.90 -17.14 -20.02
C ALA A 61 27.72 -17.55 -19.11
N VAL A 62 27.94 -18.54 -18.23
CA VAL A 62 26.97 -18.91 -17.19
C VAL A 62 27.19 -17.98 -16.01
N THR A 63 26.28 -17.06 -15.77
CA THR A 63 26.35 -16.05 -14.70
C THR A 63 25.00 -15.87 -14.05
N THR A 64 24.96 -15.29 -12.85
CA THR A 64 23.71 -14.81 -12.26
C THR A 64 23.18 -13.62 -13.05
N ILE A 65 21.86 -13.38 -12.95
CA ILE A 65 21.19 -12.23 -13.57
C ILE A 65 21.85 -10.92 -13.09
N ASP A 66 22.09 -10.79 -11.79
CA ASP A 66 22.75 -9.61 -11.21
C ASP A 66 24.13 -9.34 -11.80
N ARG A 67 24.94 -10.40 -11.95
CA ARG A 67 26.29 -10.28 -12.55
C ARG A 67 26.21 -9.90 -14.02
N PHE A 68 25.20 -10.39 -14.74
CA PHE A 68 24.95 -9.99 -16.12
C PHE A 68 24.64 -8.49 -16.21
N PHE A 69 23.68 -8.00 -15.41
CA PHE A 69 23.35 -6.57 -15.36
C PHE A 69 24.51 -5.70 -14.90
N GLN A 70 25.27 -6.13 -13.88
CA GLN A 70 26.48 -5.40 -13.46
C GLN A 70 27.49 -5.25 -14.60
N ARG A 71 27.67 -6.28 -15.44
CA ARG A 71 28.55 -6.18 -16.61
C ARG A 71 28.03 -5.20 -17.64
N ILE A 72 26.73 -5.18 -17.90
CA ILE A 72 26.10 -4.19 -18.77
C ILE A 72 26.31 -2.78 -18.21
N ILE A 73 25.97 -2.54 -16.95
CA ILE A 73 26.13 -1.23 -16.32
C ILE A 73 27.59 -0.77 -16.41
N LYS A 74 28.56 -1.67 -16.12
CA LYS A 74 30.00 -1.35 -16.25
C LYS A 74 30.42 -1.01 -17.68
N ALA A 75 29.81 -1.62 -18.68
CA ALA A 75 30.08 -1.32 -20.08
C ALA A 75 29.55 0.06 -20.50
N PHE A 76 28.42 0.49 -19.91
CA PHE A 76 27.71 1.73 -20.24
C PHE A 76 27.83 2.81 -19.15
N THR A 77 28.84 2.74 -18.26
CA THR A 77 29.02 3.72 -17.16
C THR A 77 29.11 5.16 -17.65
N ARG A 78 29.76 5.38 -18.80
CA ARG A 78 29.94 6.71 -19.39
C ARG A 78 28.59 7.27 -19.89
N GLU A 79 27.84 6.46 -20.59
CA GLU A 79 26.53 6.82 -21.16
C GLU A 79 25.48 7.06 -20.06
N LEU A 80 25.60 6.32 -18.97
CA LEU A 80 24.72 6.44 -17.79
C LEU A 80 25.16 7.59 -16.85
N GLY A 81 26.30 8.26 -17.12
CA GLY A 81 26.82 9.29 -16.24
C GLY A 81 27.28 8.78 -14.88
N ILE A 82 27.53 7.48 -14.74
CA ILE A 82 27.97 6.84 -13.50
C ILE A 82 29.50 6.94 -13.40
N PHE A 83 30.00 7.31 -12.22
CA PHE A 83 31.44 7.36 -11.99
C PHE A 83 32.07 5.96 -12.11
N PRO A 84 33.21 5.79 -12.84
CA PRO A 84 33.76 4.45 -13.12
C PRO A 84 34.16 3.63 -11.90
N GLY A 85 34.35 4.26 -10.75
CA GLY A 85 34.70 3.62 -9.47
C GLY A 85 33.50 3.36 -8.55
N TYR A 86 32.26 3.32 -9.06
CA TYR A 86 31.07 3.10 -8.24
C TYR A 86 31.09 1.74 -7.53
N ASN A 87 30.59 1.73 -6.31
CA ASN A 87 30.32 0.51 -5.57
C ASN A 87 28.80 0.25 -5.55
N VAL A 88 28.45 -1.02 -5.67
CA VAL A 88 27.04 -1.45 -5.53
C VAL A 88 26.80 -1.75 -4.07
N GLU A 89 25.90 -0.98 -3.45
CA GLU A 89 25.39 -1.27 -2.11
C GLU A 89 24.18 -2.19 -2.24
N LEU A 90 24.20 -3.31 -1.51
CA LEU A 90 23.13 -4.30 -1.50
C LEU A 90 22.25 -4.18 -0.25
N ASP A 91 22.72 -3.45 0.75
CA ASP A 91 21.99 -3.17 1.96
C ASP A 91 21.09 -1.94 1.75
N SER A 92 19.82 -2.21 1.34
CA SER A 92 18.82 -1.18 1.12
C SER A 92 18.51 -0.40 2.40
N ASP A 93 18.53 -1.06 3.56
CA ASP A 93 18.23 -0.43 4.85
C ASP A 93 19.32 0.59 5.21
N PHE A 94 20.57 0.26 4.95
CA PHE A 94 21.68 1.18 5.15
C PHE A 94 21.59 2.40 4.24
N VAL A 95 21.25 2.21 2.95
CA VAL A 95 21.05 3.32 2.00
C VAL A 95 19.89 4.21 2.47
N LEU A 96 18.80 3.60 2.88
CA LEU A 96 17.61 4.30 3.35
C LEU A 96 17.89 5.12 4.60
N LEU A 97 18.54 4.55 5.60
CA LEU A 97 18.91 5.27 6.81
C LEU A 97 19.80 6.48 6.53
N LYS A 98 20.76 6.35 5.59
CA LYS A 98 21.56 7.50 5.13
C LYS A 98 20.74 8.57 4.44
N ALA A 99 19.76 8.17 3.59
CA ALA A 99 18.85 9.11 2.93
C ALA A 99 17.99 9.85 3.97
N VAL A 100 17.42 9.13 4.94
CA VAL A 100 16.65 9.70 6.05
C VAL A 100 17.49 10.70 6.86
N ASP A 101 18.73 10.36 7.21
CA ASP A 101 19.63 11.25 7.92
C ASP A 101 19.92 12.52 7.12
N LYS A 102 20.11 12.40 5.81
CA LYS A 102 20.32 13.54 4.91
C LYS A 102 19.08 14.45 4.85
N VAL A 103 17.88 13.89 4.71
CA VAL A 103 16.61 14.64 4.74
C VAL A 103 16.46 15.35 6.09
N MET A 104 16.73 14.66 7.19
CA MET A 104 16.64 15.27 8.54
C MET A 104 17.64 16.39 8.76
N GLN A 105 18.83 16.37 8.14
CA GLN A 105 19.77 17.48 8.16
C GLN A 105 19.24 18.70 7.39
N GLN A 106 18.59 18.47 6.25
CA GLN A 106 17.99 19.53 5.43
C GLN A 106 16.81 20.26 6.12
N VAL A 107 16.16 19.64 7.11
CA VAL A 107 15.05 20.24 7.87
C VAL A 107 15.45 21.57 8.52
N LYS A 108 16.72 21.74 8.90
CA LYS A 108 17.21 22.97 9.51
C LYS A 108 17.16 24.15 8.55
N ASP A 109 17.44 23.90 7.27
CA ASP A 109 17.62 24.92 6.25
C ASP A 109 16.41 25.03 5.30
N ASN A 110 15.45 24.12 5.41
CA ASN A 110 14.25 24.07 4.58
C ASN A 110 12.97 24.26 5.41
N PRO A 111 12.42 25.48 5.49
CA PRO A 111 11.19 25.76 6.26
C PRO A 111 9.98 24.95 5.77
N GLY A 112 9.89 24.67 4.46
CA GLY A 112 8.82 23.85 3.89
C GLY A 112 8.85 22.43 4.42
N LEU A 113 10.00 21.78 4.38
CA LEU A 113 10.22 20.44 4.90
C LEU A 113 9.99 20.38 6.42
N LYS A 114 10.45 21.41 7.15
CA LYS A 114 10.20 21.54 8.60
C LYS A 114 8.70 21.54 8.91
N ASN A 115 7.91 22.34 8.19
CA ASN A 115 6.46 22.41 8.38
C ASN A 115 5.80 21.07 8.07
N TRP A 116 6.17 20.42 6.98
CA TRP A 116 5.66 19.10 6.62
C TRP A 116 5.92 18.04 7.70
N ILE A 117 7.15 17.99 8.20
CA ILE A 117 7.51 17.06 9.27
C ILE A 117 6.77 17.40 10.56
N SER A 118 6.62 18.69 10.90
CA SER A 118 5.88 19.13 12.09
C SER A 118 4.40 18.74 12.01
N GLU A 119 3.77 18.88 10.85
CA GLU A 119 2.37 18.48 10.64
C GLU A 119 2.20 16.96 10.69
N LEU A 120 3.14 16.19 10.12
CA LEU A 120 3.16 14.74 10.27
C LEU A 120 3.29 14.30 11.74
N MET A 121 4.14 15.00 12.51
CA MET A 121 4.28 14.74 13.95
C MET A 121 2.98 15.01 14.69
N SER A 122 2.34 16.15 14.43
CA SER A 122 1.09 16.51 15.11
C SER A 122 0.00 15.48 14.84
N SER A 123 -0.16 15.06 13.58
CA SER A 123 -1.10 14.00 13.20
C SER A 123 -0.82 12.68 13.92
N ASN A 124 0.45 12.27 14.01
CA ASN A 124 0.82 11.04 14.72
C ASN A 124 0.55 11.10 16.23
N VAL A 125 0.75 12.27 16.86
CA VAL A 125 0.47 12.47 18.28
C VAL A 125 -1.03 12.40 18.55
N GLU A 126 -1.84 13.05 17.72
CA GLU A 126 -3.31 12.99 17.82
C GLU A 126 -3.86 11.58 17.69
N GLU A 127 -3.22 10.75 16.84
CA GLU A 127 -3.57 9.34 16.66
C GLU A 127 -2.95 8.39 17.69
N GLY A 128 -2.19 8.90 18.68
CA GLY A 128 -1.53 8.09 19.68
C GLY A 128 -0.42 7.19 19.15
N LYS A 129 0.14 7.50 17.99
CA LYS A 129 1.22 6.73 17.33
C LYS A 129 2.61 7.16 17.83
N SER A 130 3.62 6.35 17.51
CA SER A 130 5.01 6.52 17.97
C SER A 130 5.64 7.87 17.59
N TRP A 131 6.49 8.40 18.48
CA TRP A 131 7.28 9.63 18.34
C TRP A 131 8.45 9.54 17.34
N SER A 132 8.87 8.34 16.97
CA SER A 132 10.06 8.16 16.16
C SER A 132 9.82 8.52 14.70
N ILE A 133 10.09 9.76 14.33
CA ILE A 133 9.96 10.26 12.96
C ILE A 133 10.91 9.52 12.03
N LYS A 134 12.16 9.33 12.43
CA LYS A 134 13.16 8.65 11.59
C LYS A 134 12.74 7.24 11.21
N SER A 135 12.23 6.47 12.17
CA SER A 135 11.77 5.10 11.90
C SER A 135 10.55 5.09 10.98
N LYS A 136 9.63 6.05 11.13
CA LYS A 136 8.48 6.16 10.24
C LYS A 136 8.83 6.61 8.83
N ILE A 137 9.76 7.55 8.69
CA ILE A 137 10.27 7.96 7.38
C ILE A 137 11.03 6.80 6.72
N ALA A 138 11.78 6.01 7.50
CA ALA A 138 12.45 4.82 6.99
C ALA A 138 11.44 3.75 6.55
N GLU A 139 10.46 3.41 7.37
CA GLU A 139 9.39 2.47 7.02
C GLU A 139 8.66 2.89 5.73
N LEU A 140 8.36 4.18 5.61
CA LEU A 140 7.78 4.73 4.40
C LEU A 140 8.74 4.63 3.20
N GLY A 141 10.03 4.91 3.42
CA GLY A 141 11.06 4.86 2.39
C GLY A 141 11.30 3.46 1.81
N GLU A 142 10.92 2.38 2.50
CA GLU A 142 10.93 1.03 1.95
C GLU A 142 10.03 0.90 0.71
N GLU A 143 8.97 1.73 0.63
CA GLU A 143 8.08 1.74 -0.54
C GLU A 143 8.81 2.16 -1.83
N LEU A 144 9.89 2.95 -1.75
CA LEU A 144 10.70 3.37 -2.89
C LEU A 144 11.41 2.20 -3.59
N PHE A 145 11.68 1.13 -2.87
CA PHE A 145 12.33 -0.07 -3.40
C PHE A 145 11.33 -1.09 -3.96
N LYS A 146 10.02 -0.85 -3.78
CA LYS A 146 8.99 -1.75 -4.30
C LYS A 146 8.77 -1.51 -5.80
N GLU A 147 8.54 -2.61 -6.51
CA GLU A 147 8.27 -2.59 -7.95
C GLU A 147 7.11 -1.66 -8.32
N ASN A 148 6.07 -1.62 -7.50
CA ASN A 148 4.91 -0.75 -7.70
C ASN A 148 5.27 0.73 -7.77
N TYR A 149 6.26 1.19 -6.98
CA TYR A 149 6.70 2.59 -7.02
C TYR A 149 7.39 2.92 -8.36
N MET A 150 8.19 1.99 -8.87
CA MET A 150 8.91 2.15 -10.14
C MET A 150 8.00 2.17 -11.36
N LEU A 151 6.75 1.67 -11.23
CA LEU A 151 5.74 1.67 -12.28
C LEU A 151 4.99 3.00 -12.39
N PHE A 152 5.18 3.95 -11.45
CA PHE A 152 4.54 5.26 -11.57
C PHE A 152 5.09 6.03 -12.76
N ASP A 153 4.16 6.60 -13.53
CA ASP A 153 4.50 7.52 -14.61
C ASP A 153 5.26 8.75 -14.06
N LYS A 154 6.27 9.20 -14.80
CA LYS A 154 7.04 10.38 -14.45
C LYS A 154 6.16 11.59 -14.16
N HIS A 155 5.08 11.78 -14.93
CA HIS A 155 4.13 12.87 -14.72
C HIS A 155 3.44 12.82 -13.34
N ILE A 156 3.22 11.61 -12.80
CA ILE A 156 2.67 11.44 -11.45
C ILE A 156 3.72 11.78 -10.40
N LEU A 157 4.96 11.33 -10.61
CA LEU A 157 6.08 11.64 -9.72
C LEU A 157 6.37 13.15 -9.67
N ASP A 158 6.30 13.83 -10.83
CA ASP A 158 6.45 15.29 -10.90
C ASP A 158 5.38 16.02 -10.06
N LYS A 159 4.14 15.52 -10.01
CA LYS A 159 3.09 16.08 -9.14
C LYS A 159 3.38 15.86 -7.65
N PHE A 160 4.01 14.75 -7.27
CA PHE A 160 4.41 14.53 -5.89
C PHE A 160 5.56 15.44 -5.45
N SER A 161 6.35 15.96 -6.41
CA SER A 161 7.38 16.97 -6.15
C SER A 161 6.80 18.36 -5.87
N ASP A 162 5.59 18.63 -6.37
CA ASP A 162 4.92 19.94 -6.21
C ASP A 162 4.22 20.00 -4.84
N LYS A 163 4.92 20.57 -3.86
CA LYS A 163 4.41 20.74 -2.49
C LYS A 163 3.17 21.63 -2.41
N GLU A 164 3.03 22.60 -3.32
CA GLU A 164 1.84 23.45 -3.38
C GLU A 164 0.64 22.68 -3.89
N PHE A 165 0.81 21.90 -4.93
CA PHE A 165 -0.22 20.96 -5.41
C PHE A 165 -0.69 20.02 -4.30
N LEU A 166 0.25 19.35 -3.61
CA LEU A 166 -0.08 18.44 -2.52
C LEU A 166 -0.84 19.14 -1.38
N LYS A 167 -0.42 20.36 -1.00
CA LYS A 167 -1.11 21.16 0.02
C LYS A 167 -2.54 21.50 -0.40
N ASN A 168 -2.73 21.98 -1.63
CA ASN A 168 -4.04 22.34 -2.15
C ASN A 168 -4.95 21.12 -2.25
N TYR A 169 -4.42 20.00 -2.72
CA TYR A 169 -5.15 18.75 -2.82
C TYR A 169 -5.55 18.21 -1.44
N ARG A 170 -4.64 18.28 -0.45
CA ARG A 170 -4.97 17.93 0.94
C ARG A 170 -6.07 18.81 1.50
N SER A 171 -5.99 20.12 1.29
CA SER A 171 -7.05 21.05 1.73
C SER A 171 -8.42 20.66 1.15
N PHE A 172 -8.46 20.29 -0.13
CA PHE A 172 -9.68 19.81 -0.78
C PHE A 172 -10.18 18.50 -0.13
N LEU A 173 -9.30 17.53 0.11
CA LEU A 173 -9.67 16.26 0.77
C LEU A 173 -10.17 16.48 2.20
N THR A 174 -9.48 17.32 2.97
CA THR A 174 -9.87 17.69 4.34
C THR A 174 -11.24 18.38 4.37
N ALA A 175 -11.49 19.32 3.46
CA ALA A 175 -12.79 19.95 3.33
C ALA A 175 -13.89 18.95 2.97
N THR A 176 -13.60 17.96 2.13
CA THR A 176 -14.53 16.89 1.77
C THR A 176 -14.87 16.01 2.98
N VAL A 177 -13.86 15.63 3.77
CA VAL A 177 -14.04 14.87 5.02
C VAL A 177 -14.91 15.66 6.00
N GLN A 178 -14.57 16.92 6.27
CA GLN A 178 -15.33 17.78 7.18
C GLN A 178 -16.77 18.03 6.73
N ALA A 179 -16.99 18.17 5.42
CA ALA A 179 -18.34 18.32 4.88
C ALA A 179 -19.20 17.08 5.13
N TYR A 180 -18.67 15.89 4.96
CA TYR A 180 -19.35 14.64 5.27
C TYR A 180 -19.66 14.56 6.77
N GLU A 181 -18.67 14.73 7.64
CA GLU A 181 -18.80 14.63 9.10
C GLU A 181 -19.81 15.65 9.65
N SER A 182 -19.72 16.90 9.19
CA SER A 182 -20.64 17.97 9.59
C SER A 182 -22.09 17.64 9.20
N ARG A 183 -22.30 17.10 7.99
CA ARG A 183 -23.63 16.69 7.54
C ARG A 183 -24.19 15.55 8.39
N GLN A 184 -23.38 14.55 8.68
CA GLN A 184 -23.80 13.41 9.52
C GLN A 184 -24.09 13.85 10.96
N ALA A 185 -23.24 14.70 11.53
CA ALA A 185 -23.44 15.24 12.85
C ALA A 185 -24.72 16.11 12.95
N ALA A 186 -25.02 16.92 11.92
CA ALA A 186 -26.24 17.72 11.87
C ALA A 186 -27.50 16.86 11.89
N ILE A 187 -27.54 15.76 11.12
CA ILE A 187 -28.65 14.81 11.15
C ILE A 187 -28.79 14.18 12.55
N GLY A 188 -27.67 13.80 13.16
CA GLY A 188 -27.65 13.30 14.53
C GLY A 188 -28.20 14.30 15.54
N GLN A 189 -27.82 15.59 15.42
CA GLN A 189 -28.30 16.68 16.28
C GLN A 189 -29.81 16.92 16.11
N GLU A 190 -30.30 16.91 14.87
CA GLU A 190 -31.75 17.02 14.60
C GLU A 190 -32.53 15.90 15.29
N ALA A 191 -32.09 14.65 15.11
CA ALA A 191 -32.72 13.50 15.74
C ALA A 191 -32.70 13.59 17.26
N ILE A 192 -31.59 13.94 17.89
CA ILE A 192 -31.48 14.11 19.33
C ILE A 192 -32.32 15.29 19.83
N GLY A 193 -32.42 16.36 19.05
CA GLY A 193 -33.30 17.51 19.32
C GLY A 193 -34.74 17.07 19.40
N LEU A 194 -35.25 16.30 18.43
CA LEU A 194 -36.59 15.74 18.41
C LEU A 194 -36.86 14.81 19.61
N ILE A 195 -35.90 13.98 19.97
CA ILE A 195 -36.01 13.07 21.11
C ILE A 195 -36.17 13.85 22.42
N ARG A 196 -35.30 14.87 22.61
CA ARG A 196 -35.32 15.70 23.81
C ARG A 196 -36.56 16.61 23.92
N SER A 197 -37.06 17.14 22.82
CA SER A 197 -38.28 17.98 22.84
C SER A 197 -39.53 17.24 23.34
N GLU A 198 -39.55 15.91 23.17
CA GLU A 198 -40.62 15.05 23.68
C GLU A 198 -40.33 14.48 25.09
N GLY A 199 -39.26 14.96 25.75
CA GLY A 199 -38.84 14.50 27.08
C GLY A 199 -38.39 13.04 27.08
N LEU A 200 -37.87 12.54 25.97
CA LEU A 200 -37.37 11.18 25.83
C LEU A 200 -35.86 11.14 25.95
N GLU A 201 -35.37 9.99 26.41
CA GLU A 201 -33.96 9.65 26.47
C GLU A 201 -33.63 8.41 25.61
N GLN A 202 -32.37 8.19 25.35
CA GLN A 202 -31.90 7.02 24.58
C GLN A 202 -32.42 5.69 25.16
N THR A 203 -32.55 5.61 26.46
CA THR A 203 -33.02 4.42 27.22
C THR A 203 -34.49 4.09 27.04
N ASP A 204 -35.32 5.06 26.63
CA ASP A 204 -36.75 4.86 26.38
C ASP A 204 -37.03 4.06 25.10
N PHE A 205 -36.05 4.03 24.21
CA PHE A 205 -36.13 3.32 22.96
C PHE A 205 -35.71 1.85 23.07
N LYS A 206 -36.24 1.02 22.20
CA LYS A 206 -35.92 -0.40 22.15
C LYS A 206 -34.44 -0.64 21.94
N GLY A 207 -33.81 -1.38 22.84
CA GLY A 207 -32.38 -1.68 22.82
C GLY A 207 -31.49 -0.55 23.36
N GLY A 208 -32.02 0.63 23.68
CA GLY A 208 -31.28 1.73 24.28
C GLY A 208 -29.97 2.00 23.55
N LYS A 209 -28.83 1.85 24.25
CA LYS A 209 -27.48 2.04 23.68
C LYS A 209 -27.11 1.03 22.57
N ALA A 210 -27.80 -0.10 22.47
CA ALA A 210 -27.60 -1.11 21.42
C ALA A 210 -28.68 -1.04 20.31
N GLY A 211 -29.70 -0.19 20.48
CA GLY A 211 -30.78 0.00 19.54
C GLY A 211 -30.42 0.92 18.37
N CYS A 212 -31.36 1.03 17.41
CA CYS A 212 -31.16 1.88 16.22
C CYS A 212 -30.98 3.36 16.57
N VAL A 213 -31.62 3.85 17.64
CA VAL A 213 -31.49 5.24 18.12
C VAL A 213 -30.05 5.62 18.48
N SER A 214 -29.23 4.65 18.92
CA SER A 214 -27.84 4.89 19.33
C SER A 214 -26.96 5.45 18.22
N TYR A 215 -27.34 5.21 16.98
CA TYR A 215 -26.57 5.68 15.83
C TYR A 215 -26.52 7.21 15.77
N PHE A 216 -27.62 7.90 16.04
CA PHE A 216 -27.62 9.37 16.11
C PHE A 216 -26.68 9.91 17.20
N TYR A 217 -26.63 9.26 18.35
CA TYR A 217 -25.71 9.65 19.43
C TYR A 217 -24.24 9.41 19.05
N LYS A 218 -23.95 8.35 18.27
CA LYS A 218 -22.62 8.10 17.73
C LYS A 218 -22.21 9.18 16.74
N LEU A 219 -23.09 9.57 15.82
CA LEU A 219 -22.81 10.63 14.85
C LEU A 219 -22.48 11.97 15.53
N VAL A 220 -23.21 12.34 16.58
CA VAL A 220 -22.92 13.56 17.36
C VAL A 220 -21.64 13.45 18.16
N ALA A 221 -21.26 12.24 18.58
CA ALA A 221 -19.98 11.98 19.25
C ALA A 221 -18.79 11.89 18.31
N GLY A 222 -18.98 12.13 17.00
CA GLY A 222 -17.88 12.06 16.00
C GLY A 222 -17.53 10.64 15.56
N ASN A 223 -18.41 9.66 15.83
CA ASN A 223 -18.21 8.30 15.32
C ASN A 223 -19.11 8.09 14.10
N PHE A 224 -18.46 8.00 12.93
CA PHE A 224 -19.09 7.87 11.62
C PHE A 224 -18.96 6.46 11.03
N ASP A 225 -18.86 5.44 11.87
CA ASP A 225 -18.77 4.05 11.46
C ASP A 225 -19.99 3.60 10.65
N GLU A 226 -19.82 2.51 9.92
CA GLU A 226 -20.88 1.90 9.13
C GLU A 226 -22.12 1.55 9.97
N PRO A 227 -23.35 1.87 9.47
CA PRO A 227 -24.59 1.51 10.15
C PRO A 227 -24.75 0.01 10.28
N THR A 228 -24.96 -0.46 11.50
CA THR A 228 -25.21 -1.88 11.79
C THR A 228 -26.53 -2.39 11.19
N ALA A 229 -26.70 -3.71 11.11
CA ALA A 229 -27.95 -4.32 10.67
C ALA A 229 -29.16 -3.84 11.49
N THR A 230 -29.00 -3.57 12.80
CA THR A 230 -30.03 -3.01 13.67
C THR A 230 -30.46 -1.62 13.23
N VAL A 231 -29.50 -0.76 12.85
CA VAL A 231 -29.76 0.60 12.35
C VAL A 231 -30.46 0.54 11.00
N ARG A 232 -29.99 -0.31 10.07
CA ARG A 232 -30.62 -0.52 8.75
C ARG A 232 -32.07 -1.00 8.90
N LYS A 233 -32.32 -1.91 9.85
CA LYS A 233 -33.70 -2.34 10.18
C LYS A 233 -34.56 -1.21 10.76
N GLY A 234 -33.97 -0.34 11.60
CA GLY A 234 -34.64 0.81 12.17
C GLY A 234 -35.14 1.81 11.12
N ALA A 235 -34.49 1.92 9.98
CA ALA A 235 -34.93 2.78 8.87
C ALA A 235 -36.17 2.23 8.15
N GLN A 236 -36.49 0.94 8.29
CA GLN A 236 -37.57 0.25 7.54
C GLN A 236 -38.72 -0.18 8.42
N ASP A 237 -38.48 -0.44 9.71
CA ASP A 237 -39.45 -1.06 10.63
C ASP A 237 -39.61 -0.23 11.90
N SER A 238 -40.80 0.35 12.09
CA SER A 238 -41.16 1.10 13.30
C SER A 238 -41.14 0.24 14.57
N ALA A 239 -41.33 -1.08 14.47
CA ALA A 239 -41.21 -1.99 15.60
C ALA A 239 -39.78 -2.16 16.13
N ALA A 240 -38.78 -1.65 15.41
CA ALA A 240 -37.39 -1.59 15.87
C ALA A 240 -37.16 -0.48 16.92
N TRP A 241 -38.04 0.50 17.04
CA TRP A 241 -37.88 1.69 17.88
C TRP A 241 -38.49 1.56 19.26
N VAL A 242 -39.57 0.79 19.42
CA VAL A 242 -40.34 0.72 20.65
C VAL A 242 -40.68 -0.71 21.01
N THR A 243 -40.70 -1.02 22.32
CA THR A 243 -41.21 -2.29 22.83
C THR A 243 -42.73 -2.22 22.98
N LYS A 244 -43.42 -3.36 22.82
CA LYS A 244 -44.89 -3.42 22.93
C LYS A 244 -45.43 -2.95 24.28
N THR A 245 -44.62 -3.12 25.32
CA THR A 245 -44.95 -2.82 26.73
C THR A 245 -44.43 -1.47 27.23
N SER A 246 -43.80 -0.66 26.35
CA SER A 246 -43.22 0.63 26.75
C SER A 246 -44.31 1.62 27.15
N PRO A 247 -44.24 2.30 28.33
CA PRO A 247 -45.15 3.37 28.69
C PRO A 247 -45.01 4.60 27.81
N ARG A 248 -43.88 4.77 27.12
CA ARG A 248 -43.59 5.88 26.17
C ARG A 248 -43.98 5.56 24.73
N LYS A 249 -44.71 4.47 24.47
CA LYS A 249 -45.03 3.98 23.11
C LYS A 249 -45.71 5.02 22.25
N ALA A 250 -46.67 5.76 22.79
CA ALA A 250 -47.41 6.79 22.05
C ALA A 250 -46.52 7.94 21.64
N THR A 251 -45.68 8.44 22.59
CA THR A 251 -44.74 9.53 22.35
C THR A 251 -43.63 9.14 21.39
N ILE A 252 -43.08 7.94 21.50
CA ILE A 252 -42.10 7.43 20.51
C ILE A 252 -42.73 7.28 19.14
N GLY A 253 -44.00 6.80 19.09
CA GLY A 253 -44.75 6.62 17.87
C GLY A 253 -44.97 7.92 17.08
N SER A 254 -45.13 9.08 17.76
CA SER A 254 -45.32 10.37 17.08
C SER A 254 -44.06 10.86 16.35
N ILE A 255 -42.84 10.64 16.90
CA ILE A 255 -41.58 11.08 16.30
C ILE A 255 -40.93 10.01 15.43
N CYS A 256 -41.31 8.75 15.60
CA CYS A 256 -40.71 7.61 14.91
C CYS A 256 -40.65 7.79 13.37
N PRO A 257 -41.71 8.26 12.67
CA PRO A 257 -41.64 8.46 11.22
C PRO A 257 -40.54 9.42 10.79
N ARG A 258 -40.33 10.52 11.55
CA ARG A 258 -39.24 11.47 11.25
C ARG A 258 -37.87 10.89 11.53
N LEU A 259 -37.69 10.16 12.63
CA LEU A 259 -36.44 9.47 12.93
C LEU A 259 -36.08 8.41 11.88
N MET A 260 -37.11 7.66 11.42
CA MET A 260 -36.94 6.70 10.33
C MET A 260 -36.50 7.39 9.02
N GLN A 261 -37.14 8.52 8.69
CA GLN A 261 -36.78 9.30 7.51
C GLN A 261 -35.32 9.77 7.58
N LEU A 262 -34.88 10.30 8.73
CA LEU A 262 -33.47 10.72 8.93
C LEU A 262 -32.50 9.55 8.73
N LEU A 263 -32.82 8.35 9.21
CA LEU A 263 -32.00 7.16 8.93
C LEU A 263 -32.03 6.79 7.44
N GLN A 264 -33.19 6.87 6.79
CA GLN A 264 -33.27 6.60 5.35
C GLN A 264 -32.47 7.59 4.52
N ASP A 265 -32.49 8.88 4.89
CA ASP A 265 -31.71 9.93 4.21
C ASP A 265 -30.18 9.66 4.31
N ILE A 266 -29.73 9.13 5.44
CA ILE A 266 -28.35 8.66 5.59
C ILE A 266 -28.10 7.45 4.70
N LEU A 267 -28.94 6.42 4.79
CA LEU A 267 -28.72 5.12 4.14
C LEU A 267 -28.82 5.17 2.62
N ASN A 268 -29.69 6.02 2.05
CA ASN A 268 -29.89 6.13 0.61
C ASN A 268 -28.63 6.53 -0.17
N ARG A 269 -27.72 7.23 0.46
CA ARG A 269 -26.44 7.68 -0.15
C ARG A 269 -25.22 7.07 0.51
N PHE A 270 -25.44 6.19 1.51
CA PHE A 270 -24.38 5.73 2.39
C PHE A 270 -23.24 5.09 1.63
N ASP A 271 -23.50 4.14 0.73
CA ASP A 271 -22.46 3.36 0.07
C ASP A 271 -21.52 4.22 -0.78
N GLN A 272 -22.05 5.24 -1.47
CA GLN A 272 -21.26 6.17 -2.26
C GLN A 272 -20.54 7.18 -1.38
N ASP A 273 -21.27 7.86 -0.50
CA ASP A 273 -20.75 8.94 0.33
C ASP A 273 -19.71 8.41 1.34
N TYR A 274 -19.96 7.25 1.92
CA TYR A 274 -19.06 6.63 2.90
C TYR A 274 -17.76 6.12 2.26
N SER A 275 -17.83 5.46 1.12
CA SER A 275 -16.64 5.02 0.39
C SER A 275 -15.78 6.22 -0.03
N TYR A 276 -16.43 7.29 -0.49
CA TYR A 276 -15.73 8.53 -0.84
C TYR A 276 -15.09 9.21 0.37
N TYR A 277 -15.83 9.28 1.48
CA TYR A 277 -15.32 9.78 2.76
C TYR A 277 -14.09 9.01 3.25
N LEU A 278 -14.16 7.67 3.28
CA LEU A 278 -13.03 6.84 3.70
C LEU A 278 -11.82 7.03 2.79
N SER A 279 -12.04 7.08 1.48
CA SER A 279 -10.96 7.29 0.50
C SER A 279 -10.33 8.67 0.67
N ALA A 280 -11.15 9.73 0.83
CA ALA A 280 -10.67 11.09 1.03
C ALA A 280 -9.87 11.22 2.35
N ARG A 281 -10.35 10.60 3.43
CA ARG A 281 -9.67 10.57 4.73
C ARG A 281 -8.33 9.85 4.63
N MET A 282 -8.32 8.64 4.07
CA MET A 282 -7.10 7.84 3.91
C MET A 282 -6.06 8.56 3.04
N LEU A 283 -6.49 9.18 1.92
CA LEU A 283 -5.61 9.96 1.07
C LEU A 283 -5.08 11.20 1.78
N SER A 284 -5.93 11.94 2.50
CA SER A 284 -5.52 13.13 3.25
C SER A 284 -4.43 12.81 4.27
N ASP A 285 -4.57 11.71 5.00
CA ASP A 285 -3.62 11.27 6.02
C ASP A 285 -2.27 10.83 5.41
N ASN A 286 -2.31 10.27 4.18
CA ASN A 286 -1.12 9.76 3.50
C ASN A 286 -0.40 10.78 2.59
N LEU A 287 -1.02 11.92 2.26
CA LEU A 287 -0.40 12.91 1.35
C LEU A 287 0.90 13.50 1.87
N TYR A 288 1.04 13.71 3.18
CA TYR A 288 2.31 14.15 3.78
C TYR A 288 3.43 13.14 3.55
N GLN A 289 3.07 11.85 3.62
CA GLN A 289 4.01 10.77 3.41
C GLN A 289 4.54 10.77 1.97
N LEU A 290 3.68 11.04 0.97
CA LEU A 290 4.09 11.14 -0.43
C LEU A 290 5.09 12.28 -0.68
N GLY A 291 4.88 13.44 -0.04
CA GLY A 291 5.82 14.57 -0.13
C GLY A 291 7.19 14.23 0.46
N ILE A 292 7.24 13.48 1.56
CA ILE A 292 8.49 13.03 2.18
C ILE A 292 9.16 11.95 1.35
N LEU A 293 8.41 11.03 0.76
CA LEU A 293 8.95 10.01 -0.15
C LEU A 293 9.70 10.63 -1.32
N ASN A 294 9.14 11.70 -1.89
CA ASN A 294 9.81 12.39 -2.98
C ASN A 294 11.12 13.06 -2.52
N ASP A 295 11.15 13.64 -1.32
CA ASP A 295 12.38 14.23 -0.76
C ASP A 295 13.45 13.15 -0.44
N LEU A 296 13.03 11.91 -0.13
CA LEU A 296 13.93 10.76 0.04
C LEU A 296 14.49 10.26 -1.29
N TYR A 297 13.65 10.20 -2.32
CA TYR A 297 14.04 9.77 -3.67
C TYR A 297 15.04 10.74 -4.28
#